data_79f13e6454610c321d8587be2433d51f
#
_entry.id   79f13e6454610c321d8587be2433d51f
#
_cell.length_a   1.000
_cell.length_b   1.000
_cell.length_c   1.000
_cell.angle_alpha   90.00
_cell.angle_beta   90.00
_cell.angle_gamma   90.00
#
_symmetry.space_group_name_H-M   'P 1'
#
loop_
_entity.id
_entity.type
_entity.pdbx_description
1 polymer ?
#
loop_
_entity_poly.entity_id
_entity_poly.type
_entity_poly.pdbx_seq_one_letter_code
_entity_poly.pdbx_strand_id
1 'polypeptide(L)'
;MRHQVSGYRLGRSTGARLALRRNLIKQLYTHERIQTTRAKAAAIRGEAERLITIARNSAQGSDTDKVNARRLVISKLGDNQLIKRLFDEIAPRFATRNGGYTRMLKLGPRMGDAAEMVILELVEE
;
A
#
# COMPACT_ATOMS: atom_id res chain seq x y z
N MET A 1 -2.80 -30.78 1.86
CA MET A 1 -2.16 -29.47 1.57
C MET A 1 -3.08 -28.63 0.70
N ARG A 2 -3.36 -27.40 1.10
CA ARG A 2 -4.18 -26.47 0.32
C ARG A 2 -3.29 -25.60 -0.56
N HIS A 3 -3.78 -25.26 -1.76
CA HIS A 3 -3.05 -24.44 -2.72
C HIS A 3 -3.81 -23.17 -3.02
N GLN A 4 -3.10 -22.06 -3.26
CA GLN A 4 -3.68 -20.77 -3.69
C GLN A 4 -4.74 -20.24 -2.73
N VAL A 5 -4.54 -20.47 -1.44
CA VAL A 5 -5.51 -20.04 -0.41
C VAL A 5 -5.08 -18.82 0.38
N SER A 6 -3.93 -18.22 0.04
CA SER A 6 -3.46 -17.01 0.70
C SER A 6 -4.18 -15.77 0.16
N GLY A 7 -4.25 -14.72 0.99
CA GLY A 7 -4.83 -13.45 0.60
C GLY A 7 -6.30 -13.31 0.94
N TYR A 8 -6.88 -12.22 0.50
CA TYR A 8 -8.26 -11.83 0.84
C TYR A 8 -9.08 -11.65 -0.44
N ARG A 9 -10.22 -12.32 -0.51
CA ARG A 9 -11.14 -12.19 -1.65
C ARG A 9 -12.00 -10.93 -1.56
N LEU A 10 -12.32 -10.48 -0.38
CA LEU A 10 -13.11 -9.28 -0.11
C LEU A 10 -14.51 -9.31 -0.77
N GLY A 11 -15.05 -10.51 -0.99
CA GLY A 11 -16.35 -10.69 -1.60
C GLY A 11 -16.46 -10.22 -3.06
N ARG A 12 -15.36 -10.20 -3.79
CA ARG A 12 -15.30 -9.63 -5.13
C ARG A 12 -14.65 -10.57 -6.15
N SER A 13 -14.97 -10.34 -7.43
CA SER A 13 -14.26 -11.01 -8.53
C SER A 13 -12.80 -10.55 -8.60
N THR A 14 -11.99 -11.26 -9.38
CA THR A 14 -10.56 -10.94 -9.49
C THR A 14 -10.32 -9.51 -9.97
N GLY A 15 -11.03 -9.07 -11.02
CA GLY A 15 -10.86 -7.71 -11.54
C GLY A 15 -11.30 -6.63 -10.56
N ALA A 16 -12.45 -6.81 -9.93
CA ALA A 16 -12.97 -5.85 -8.94
C ALA A 16 -12.06 -5.79 -7.72
N ARG A 17 -11.50 -6.91 -7.30
CA ARG A 17 -10.59 -6.99 -6.17
C ARG A 17 -9.29 -6.25 -6.45
N LEU A 18 -8.72 -6.41 -7.64
CA LEU A 18 -7.51 -5.69 -8.04
C LEU A 18 -7.76 -4.18 -8.06
N ALA A 19 -8.90 -3.75 -8.61
CA ALA A 19 -9.25 -2.33 -8.66
C ALA A 19 -9.39 -1.74 -7.25
N LEU A 20 -10.04 -2.46 -6.35
CA LEU A 20 -10.20 -2.04 -4.97
C LEU A 20 -8.85 -1.87 -4.28
N ARG A 21 -7.96 -2.85 -4.43
CA ARG A 21 -6.63 -2.81 -3.81
C ARG A 21 -5.81 -1.63 -4.32
N ARG A 22 -5.80 -1.41 -5.64
CA ARG A 22 -5.11 -0.27 -6.24
C ARG A 22 -5.63 1.05 -5.69
N ASN A 23 -6.94 1.20 -5.62
CA ASN A 23 -7.56 2.44 -5.13
C ASN A 23 -7.23 2.69 -3.67
N LEU A 24 -7.25 1.67 -2.83
CA LEU A 24 -6.91 1.81 -1.42
C LEU A 24 -5.45 2.22 -1.23
N ILE A 25 -4.53 1.62 -1.99
CA ILE A 25 -3.11 1.98 -1.92
C ILE A 25 -2.90 3.41 -2.38
N LYS A 26 -3.56 3.83 -3.47
CA LYS A 26 -3.48 5.21 -3.96
C LYS A 26 -3.95 6.19 -2.90
N GLN A 27 -5.08 5.90 -2.24
CA GLN A 27 -5.60 6.76 -1.19
C GLN A 27 -4.66 6.83 0.00
N LEU A 28 -4.04 5.71 0.37
CA LEU A 28 -3.07 5.68 1.45
C LEU A 28 -1.88 6.60 1.17
N TYR A 29 -1.34 6.54 -0.03
CA TYR A 29 -0.21 7.39 -0.40
C TYR A 29 -0.60 8.86 -0.54
N THR A 30 -1.83 9.13 -0.99
CA THR A 30 -2.31 10.51 -1.16
C THR A 30 -2.56 11.20 0.17
N HIS A 31 -3.23 10.51 1.08
CA HIS A 31 -3.67 11.07 2.36
C HIS A 31 -2.78 10.68 3.53
N GLU A 32 -1.89 9.71 3.34
CA GLU A 32 -0.98 9.12 4.33
C GLU A 32 -1.70 8.37 5.45
N ARG A 33 -3.01 8.43 5.52
CA ARG A 33 -3.82 7.61 6.42
C ARG A 33 -5.20 7.43 5.84
N ILE A 34 -5.75 6.22 6.01
CA ILE A 34 -7.11 5.92 5.56
C ILE A 34 -7.85 5.18 6.67
N GLN A 35 -9.18 5.40 6.71
CA GLN A 35 -10.07 4.67 7.59
C GLN A 35 -10.83 3.65 6.76
N THR A 36 -10.71 2.38 7.10
CA THR A 36 -11.32 1.30 6.34
C THR A 36 -11.56 0.10 7.23
N THR A 37 -12.14 -0.97 6.68
CA THR A 37 -12.32 -2.19 7.45
C THR A 37 -10.96 -2.88 7.63
N ARG A 38 -10.86 -3.66 8.71
CA ARG A 38 -9.63 -4.40 9.02
C ARG A 38 -9.23 -5.33 7.88
N ALA A 39 -10.20 -6.01 7.27
CA ALA A 39 -9.93 -6.94 6.17
C ALA A 39 -9.31 -6.23 4.97
N LYS A 40 -9.84 -5.06 4.58
CA LYS A 40 -9.29 -4.28 3.47
C LYS A 40 -7.90 -3.78 3.78
N ALA A 41 -7.69 -3.26 4.99
CA ALA A 41 -6.37 -2.78 5.41
C ALA A 41 -5.35 -3.91 5.38
N ALA A 42 -5.69 -5.07 5.92
CA ALA A 42 -4.80 -6.23 5.91
C ALA A 42 -4.48 -6.70 4.49
N ALA A 43 -5.45 -6.60 3.59
CA ALA A 43 -5.28 -7.04 2.20
C ALA A 43 -4.24 -6.20 1.45
N ILE A 44 -4.15 -4.90 1.74
CA ILE A 44 -3.27 -4.00 0.97
C ILE A 44 -1.95 -3.68 1.67
N ARG A 45 -1.86 -3.93 2.97
CA ARG A 45 -0.71 -3.51 3.77
C ARG A 45 0.61 -4.02 3.22
N GLY A 46 0.68 -5.32 2.93
CA GLY A 46 1.91 -5.93 2.43
C GLY A 46 2.34 -5.38 1.09
N GLU A 47 1.39 -5.17 0.18
CA GLU A 47 1.69 -4.64 -1.15
C GLU A 47 2.11 -3.17 -1.08
N ALA A 48 1.45 -2.37 -0.26
CA ALA A 48 1.82 -0.97 -0.08
C ALA A 48 3.23 -0.86 0.47
N GLU A 49 3.59 -1.68 1.45
CA GLU A 49 4.94 -1.67 2.00
C GLU A 49 5.98 -2.16 1.00
N ARG A 50 5.63 -3.13 0.18
CA ARG A 50 6.54 -3.62 -0.86
C ARG A 50 6.87 -2.54 -1.87
N LEU A 51 5.87 -1.74 -2.30
CA LEU A 51 6.09 -0.65 -3.23
C LEU A 51 6.99 0.43 -2.63
N ILE A 52 6.82 0.73 -1.35
CA ILE A 52 7.70 1.66 -0.63
C ILE A 52 9.13 1.12 -0.61
N THR A 53 9.31 -0.18 -0.36
CA THR A 53 10.63 -0.81 -0.36
C THR A 53 11.29 -0.70 -1.73
N ILE A 54 10.54 -0.94 -2.82
CA ILE A 54 11.06 -0.81 -4.18
C ILE A 54 11.54 0.62 -4.43
N ALA A 55 10.73 1.61 -4.06
CA ALA A 55 11.09 3.01 -4.24
C ALA A 55 12.30 3.40 -3.41
N ARG A 56 12.33 2.98 -2.16
CA ARG A 56 13.42 3.27 -1.23
C ARG A 56 14.74 2.70 -1.72
N ASN A 57 14.74 1.44 -2.14
CA ASN A 57 15.97 0.77 -2.58
C ASN A 57 16.50 1.35 -3.89
N SER A 58 15.63 1.83 -4.77
CA SER A 58 16.04 2.41 -6.05
C SER A 58 16.84 3.70 -5.88
N ALA A 59 16.66 4.40 -4.76
CA ALA A 59 17.36 5.67 -4.52
C ALA A 59 18.88 5.49 -4.45
N GLN A 60 19.34 4.29 -4.14
CA GLN A 60 20.77 3.98 -4.06
C GLN A 60 21.31 3.30 -5.30
N GLY A 61 20.46 3.09 -6.30
CA GLY A 61 20.84 2.43 -7.53
C GLY A 61 21.28 3.38 -8.62
N SER A 62 21.61 2.82 -9.78
CA SER A 62 21.92 3.60 -10.98
C SER A 62 20.69 4.30 -11.52
N ASP A 63 20.88 5.19 -12.51
CA ASP A 63 19.77 5.85 -13.18
C ASP A 63 18.84 4.83 -13.84
N THR A 64 19.41 3.77 -14.41
CA THR A 64 18.63 2.68 -15.01
C THR A 64 17.78 1.98 -13.95
N ASP A 65 18.34 1.72 -12.77
CA ASP A 65 17.59 1.10 -11.65
C ASP A 65 16.42 1.98 -11.22
N LYS A 66 16.63 3.29 -11.16
CA LYS A 66 15.58 4.24 -10.78
C LYS A 66 14.45 4.25 -11.79
N VAL A 67 14.77 4.26 -13.08
CA VAL A 67 13.76 4.22 -14.14
C VAL A 67 12.97 2.92 -14.10
N ASN A 68 13.66 1.79 -13.93
CA ASN A 68 13.00 0.49 -13.86
C ASN A 68 12.08 0.37 -12.65
N ALA A 69 12.50 0.90 -11.50
CA ALA A 69 11.66 0.89 -10.30
C ALA A 69 10.39 1.71 -10.50
N ARG A 70 10.50 2.91 -11.10
CA ARG A 70 9.32 3.73 -11.39
C ARG A 70 8.37 3.05 -12.36
N ARG A 71 8.89 2.42 -13.40
CA ARG A 71 8.07 1.68 -14.38
C ARG A 71 7.33 0.51 -13.72
N LEU A 72 8.02 -0.22 -12.84
CA LEU A 72 7.40 -1.33 -12.12
C LEU A 72 6.25 -0.86 -11.25
N VAL A 73 6.43 0.22 -10.49
CA VAL A 73 5.38 0.75 -9.63
C VAL A 73 4.22 1.32 -10.45
N ILE A 74 4.51 2.00 -11.57
CA ILE A 74 3.49 2.51 -12.49
C ILE A 74 2.63 1.36 -13.01
N SER A 75 3.24 0.23 -13.36
CA SER A 75 2.50 -0.93 -13.86
C SER A 75 1.51 -1.47 -12.82
N LYS A 76 1.78 -1.25 -11.54
CA LYS A 76 0.91 -1.72 -10.46
C LYS A 76 -0.13 -0.70 -10.03
N LEU A 77 0.17 0.59 -10.05
CA LEU A 77 -0.74 1.63 -9.57
C LEU A 77 -1.40 2.45 -10.67
N GLY A 78 -0.71 2.68 -11.78
CA GLY A 78 -1.28 3.39 -12.92
C GLY A 78 -1.48 4.89 -12.77
N ASP A 79 -0.79 5.54 -11.81
CA ASP A 79 -0.96 6.97 -11.55
C ASP A 79 0.42 7.65 -11.46
N ASN A 80 0.74 8.47 -12.48
CA ASN A 80 2.05 9.09 -12.58
C ASN A 80 2.32 10.13 -11.48
N GLN A 81 1.31 10.91 -11.08
CA GLN A 81 1.49 11.91 -10.05
C GLN A 81 1.77 11.27 -8.69
N LEU A 82 1.08 10.19 -8.41
CA LEU A 82 1.26 9.46 -7.18
C LEU A 82 2.61 8.75 -7.13
N ILE A 83 3.09 8.27 -8.27
CA ILE A 83 4.43 7.68 -8.36
C ILE A 83 5.49 8.72 -8.00
N LYS A 84 5.36 9.92 -8.52
CA LYS A 84 6.27 11.01 -8.18
C LYS A 84 6.27 11.27 -6.68
N ARG A 85 5.08 11.33 -6.07
CA ARG A 85 4.97 11.51 -4.62
C ARG A 85 5.63 10.38 -3.84
N LEU A 86 5.43 9.14 -4.28
CA LEU A 86 6.03 7.98 -3.63
C LEU A 86 7.54 8.03 -3.64
N PHE A 87 8.14 8.31 -4.80
CA PHE A 87 9.59 8.31 -4.95
C PHE A 87 10.26 9.55 -4.38
N ASP A 88 9.62 10.72 -4.45
CA ASP A 88 10.23 11.99 -4.06
C ASP A 88 9.96 12.37 -2.61
N GLU A 89 8.83 11.95 -2.05
CA GLU A 89 8.41 12.37 -0.70
C GLU A 89 8.31 11.23 0.31
N ILE A 90 7.65 10.13 -0.08
CA ILE A 90 7.36 9.04 0.87
C ILE A 90 8.59 8.16 1.10
N ALA A 91 9.20 7.67 0.02
CA ALA A 91 10.33 6.76 0.13
C ALA A 91 11.55 7.38 0.85
N PRO A 92 11.93 8.65 0.58
CA PRO A 92 13.05 9.27 1.31
C PRO A 92 12.82 9.36 2.82
N ARG A 93 11.57 9.48 3.26
CA ARG A 93 11.21 9.48 4.67
C ARG A 93 11.67 8.20 5.38
N PHE A 94 11.68 7.09 4.66
CA PHE A 94 12.02 5.77 5.21
C PHE A 94 13.41 5.29 4.83
N ALA A 95 14.31 6.20 4.47
CA ALA A 95 15.65 5.85 4.00
C ALA A 95 16.42 4.97 5.00
N THR A 96 16.20 5.18 6.30
CA THR A 96 16.87 4.41 7.35
C THR A 96 16.00 3.29 7.94
N ARG A 97 14.78 3.10 7.44
CA ARG A 97 13.87 2.10 7.96
C ARG A 97 13.75 0.93 6.98
N ASN A 98 13.95 -0.29 7.47
CA ASN A 98 14.02 -1.48 6.61
C ASN A 98 12.68 -2.20 6.44
N GLY A 99 11.58 -1.61 6.85
CA GLY A 99 10.25 -2.19 6.77
C GLY A 99 9.35 -1.58 7.82
N GLY A 100 8.13 -2.10 7.95
CA GLY A 100 7.20 -1.58 8.95
C GLY A 100 6.85 -0.13 8.72
N TYR A 101 6.61 0.25 7.45
CA TYR A 101 6.31 1.63 7.09
C TYR A 101 4.89 2.05 7.44
N THR A 102 4.04 1.09 7.78
CA THR A 102 2.64 1.36 8.07
C THR A 102 2.28 0.90 9.48
N ARG A 103 1.23 1.51 10.01
CA ARG A 103 0.71 1.19 11.32
C ARG A 103 -0.81 1.08 11.23
N MET A 104 -1.38 0.08 11.89
CA MET A 104 -2.81 -0.15 11.92
C MET A 104 -3.35 0.12 13.32
N LEU A 105 -4.29 1.08 13.42
CA LEU A 105 -4.92 1.47 14.68
C LEU A 105 -6.37 1.01 14.68
N LYS A 106 -6.77 0.26 15.70
CA LYS A 106 -8.14 -0.26 15.80
C LYS A 106 -9.09 0.83 16.29
N LEU A 107 -10.25 0.95 15.63
CA LEU A 107 -11.28 1.92 15.98
C LEU A 107 -12.50 1.28 16.64
N GLY A 108 -12.64 -0.05 16.54
CA GLY A 108 -13.80 -0.77 17.02
C GLY A 108 -14.85 -1.02 15.94
N PRO A 109 -16.00 -1.60 16.29
CA PRO A 109 -17.02 -1.98 15.31
C PRO A 109 -17.73 -0.76 14.71
N ARG A 110 -18.07 -0.87 13.44
CA ARG A 110 -18.81 0.16 12.73
C ARG A 110 -20.30 0.06 13.09
N MET A 111 -20.96 1.21 13.17
CA MET A 111 -22.42 1.21 13.36
C MET A 111 -23.10 0.61 12.13
N GLY A 112 -24.13 -0.16 12.38
CA GLY A 112 -24.91 -0.80 11.33
C GLY A 112 -24.59 -2.28 11.16
N ASP A 113 -23.36 -2.63 10.81
CA ASP A 113 -22.95 -4.02 10.54
C ASP A 113 -21.88 -4.56 11.48
N ALA A 114 -21.41 -3.76 12.43
CA ALA A 114 -20.38 -4.13 13.38
C ALA A 114 -19.05 -4.57 12.73
N ALA A 115 -18.75 -4.14 11.49
CA ALA A 115 -17.49 -4.42 10.84
C ALA A 115 -16.35 -3.78 11.63
N GLU A 116 -15.25 -4.51 11.85
CA GLU A 116 -14.08 -3.96 12.52
C GLU A 116 -13.45 -2.86 11.64
N MET A 117 -13.36 -1.66 12.20
CA MET A 117 -12.76 -0.52 11.51
C MET A 117 -11.37 -0.24 12.05
N VAL A 118 -10.48 0.17 11.16
CA VAL A 118 -9.11 0.53 11.51
C VAL A 118 -8.70 1.78 10.76
N ILE A 119 -7.67 2.45 11.28
CA ILE A 119 -6.91 3.45 10.53
C ILE A 119 -5.62 2.77 10.12
N LEU A 120 -5.35 2.74 8.82
CA LEU A 120 -4.05 2.34 8.28
C LEU A 120 -3.31 3.61 7.91
N GLU A 121 -2.12 3.80 8.46
CA GLU A 121 -1.37 5.03 8.23
C GLU A 121 0.10 4.75 7.98
N LEU A 122 0.74 5.66 7.24
CA LEU A 122 2.19 5.64 7.09
C LEU A 122 2.79 6.22 8.36
N VAL A 123 3.79 5.55 8.91
CA VAL A 123 4.50 6.10 10.07
C VAL A 123 5.35 7.28 9.63
N GLU A 124 5.71 8.17 10.56
CA GLU A 124 6.39 9.41 10.20
C GLU A 124 7.89 9.25 9.98
N GLU A 125 8.45 8.11 10.32
CA GLU A 125 9.87 7.82 10.09
C GLU A 125 10.12 6.36 9.84
#